data_675cd5c870cd2369b63b98c8fa8ac95e
#
_entry.id   675cd5c870cd2369b63b98c8fa8ac95e
#
_cell.length_a   1.000
_cell.length_b   1.000
_cell.length_c   1.000
_cell.angle_alpha   90.00
_cell.angle_beta   90.00
_cell.angle_gamma   90.00
#
_symmetry.space_group_name_H-M   'P 1'
#
loop_
_entity.id
_entity.type
_entity.pdbx_description
1 polymer ?
#
loop_
_entity_poly.entity_id
_entity_poly.type
_entity_poly.pdbx_seq_one_letter_code
_entity_poly.pdbx_strand_id
1 'polypeptide(L)'
;MKLSIVIPTFNSAGVLGKALDSLVSQTFKDWEVLIMDGASTDNTIAIAQSYNDDRIRVYSEPDNGIYDAMNKGIKKAKGEWLYFLGSDDYLLAPDVLDQMLEDTKGIDMVYGDVEATHLPVDHYGEWSVETLCYNRCHQAIFYRRSVFDQIGLYPLKYPICADHYINLRLFLRKNIYLQYRPVKVACHSAGGASSTENDMAFYNDMDRLIVRYGLFTLPKYTLKKHCQKALAQHCTRPQRMLLMLLRTWLNMITVQRVQ
;
A
#
# COMPACT_ATOMS: atom_id res chain seq x y z
N MET A 1 22.12 -4.30 -0.41
CA MET A 1 21.04 -3.32 -0.08
C MET A 1 19.79 -4.09 0.26
N LYS A 2 19.38 -4.05 1.51
CA LYS A 2 18.20 -4.78 1.98
C LYS A 2 16.92 -3.99 1.76
N LEU A 3 16.92 -2.68 2.03
CA LEU A 3 15.71 -1.85 2.02
C LEU A 3 15.89 -0.60 1.18
N SER A 4 14.92 -0.28 0.31
CA SER A 4 14.74 1.04 -0.29
C SER A 4 13.49 1.69 0.31
N ILE A 5 13.66 2.88 0.86
CA ILE A 5 12.59 3.70 1.42
C ILE A 5 12.27 4.80 0.40
N VAL A 6 11.04 4.84 -0.07
CA VAL A 6 10.57 5.82 -1.04
C VAL A 6 9.74 6.87 -0.31
N ILE A 7 10.15 8.14 -0.42
CA ILE A 7 9.45 9.28 0.18
C ILE A 7 8.98 10.19 -0.94
N PRO A 8 7.71 10.14 -1.34
CA PRO A 8 7.13 11.13 -2.23
C PRO A 8 7.05 12.47 -1.52
N THR A 9 7.51 13.54 -2.17
CA THR A 9 7.53 14.89 -1.59
C THR A 9 7.02 15.92 -2.59
N PHE A 10 6.27 16.90 -2.08
CA PHE A 10 5.91 18.11 -2.81
C PHE A 10 5.69 19.26 -1.81
N ASN A 11 6.53 20.29 -1.85
CA ASN A 11 6.49 21.43 -0.93
C ASN A 11 6.40 20.99 0.55
N SER A 12 7.32 20.11 0.96
CA SER A 12 7.33 19.45 2.27
C SER A 12 8.39 20.01 3.23
N ALA A 13 8.91 21.22 3.00
CA ALA A 13 9.99 21.79 3.80
C ALA A 13 9.71 21.83 5.31
N GLY A 14 8.44 22.01 5.71
CA GLY A 14 8.06 22.09 7.12
C GLY A 14 8.04 20.75 7.86
N VAL A 15 8.05 19.61 7.15
CA VAL A 15 7.77 18.28 7.75
C VAL A 15 8.84 17.24 7.42
N LEU A 16 9.51 17.32 6.27
CA LEU A 16 10.45 16.31 5.77
C LEU A 16 11.61 16.02 6.74
N GLY A 17 12.06 17.02 7.49
CA GLY A 17 13.15 16.85 8.47
C GLY A 17 12.82 15.76 9.49
N LYS A 18 11.60 15.75 10.04
CA LYS A 18 11.18 14.75 11.03
C LYS A 18 11.17 13.31 10.45
N ALA A 19 10.73 13.17 9.21
CA ALA A 19 10.78 11.89 8.51
C ALA A 19 12.22 11.38 8.39
N LEU A 20 13.13 12.22 7.92
CA LEU A 20 14.54 11.85 7.74
C LEU A 20 15.26 11.59 9.06
N ASP A 21 15.02 12.37 10.11
CA ASP A 21 15.58 12.14 11.44
C ASP A 21 15.20 10.76 11.99
N SER A 22 13.95 10.36 11.79
CA SER A 22 13.46 9.03 12.22
C SER A 22 14.15 7.88 11.49
N LEU A 23 14.58 8.09 10.24
CA LEU A 23 15.29 7.09 9.42
C LEU A 23 16.79 7.05 9.74
N VAL A 24 17.43 8.19 9.90
CA VAL A 24 18.87 8.25 10.23
C VAL A 24 19.13 7.65 11.61
N SER A 25 18.20 7.81 12.55
CA SER A 25 18.28 7.24 13.91
C SER A 25 18.10 5.74 13.97
N GLN A 26 17.63 5.06 12.91
CA GLN A 26 17.40 3.62 12.92
C GLN A 26 18.70 2.82 13.21
N THR A 27 18.57 1.76 14.00
CA THR A 27 19.65 0.81 14.29
C THR A 27 20.01 -0.04 13.07
N PHE A 28 19.04 -0.44 12.29
CA PHE A 28 19.23 -1.05 10.98
C PHE A 28 19.91 -0.08 10.01
N LYS A 29 21.01 -0.50 9.32
CA LYS A 29 21.83 0.40 8.50
C LYS A 29 21.85 0.08 6.99
N ASP A 30 21.37 -1.10 6.56
CA ASP A 30 21.41 -1.51 5.15
C ASP A 30 20.19 -1.02 4.36
N TRP A 31 20.05 0.32 4.29
CA TRP A 31 18.96 0.99 3.59
C TRP A 31 19.44 2.15 2.70
N GLU A 32 18.61 2.52 1.74
CA GLU A 32 18.67 3.77 1.00
C GLU A 32 17.33 4.51 1.12
N VAL A 33 17.37 5.84 1.03
CA VAL A 33 16.18 6.70 0.92
C VAL A 33 16.17 7.32 -0.47
N LEU A 34 15.03 7.22 -1.14
CA LEU A 34 14.76 7.83 -2.43
C LEU A 34 13.71 8.92 -2.23
N ILE A 35 14.13 10.18 -2.15
CA ILE A 35 13.24 11.34 -2.14
C ILE A 35 12.76 11.54 -3.57
N MET A 36 11.46 11.29 -3.79
CA MET A 36 10.80 11.46 -5.08
C MET A 36 10.05 12.78 -5.06
N ASP A 37 10.73 13.85 -5.45
CA ASP A 37 10.23 15.22 -5.36
C ASP A 37 9.47 15.62 -6.62
N GLY A 38 8.24 16.08 -6.45
CA GLY A 38 7.31 16.52 -7.50
C GLY A 38 7.59 17.93 -8.04
N ALA A 39 8.88 18.33 -8.14
CA ALA A 39 9.33 19.68 -8.51
C ALA A 39 8.89 20.74 -7.48
N SER A 40 9.23 20.54 -6.22
CA SER A 40 9.00 21.52 -5.13
C SER A 40 9.64 22.87 -5.42
N THR A 41 8.96 23.91 -4.98
CA THR A 41 9.40 25.31 -5.12
C THR A 41 9.85 25.94 -3.79
N ASP A 42 9.70 25.20 -2.69
CA ASP A 42 10.15 25.59 -1.36
C ASP A 42 11.55 24.98 -1.04
N ASN A 43 11.94 24.99 0.24
CA ASN A 43 13.22 24.45 0.69
C ASN A 43 13.28 22.93 0.83
N THR A 44 12.32 22.16 0.31
CA THR A 44 12.25 20.69 0.46
C THR A 44 13.56 20.02 0.04
N ILE A 45 14.06 20.33 -1.16
CA ILE A 45 15.29 19.73 -1.70
C ILE A 45 16.52 20.12 -0.85
N ALA A 46 16.61 21.39 -0.46
CA ALA A 46 17.73 21.88 0.35
C ALA A 46 17.77 21.17 1.73
N ILE A 47 16.62 20.94 2.35
CA ILE A 47 16.52 20.17 3.59
C ILE A 47 17.00 18.74 3.39
N ALA A 48 16.54 18.03 2.35
CA ALA A 48 16.98 16.66 2.08
C ALA A 48 18.49 16.56 1.88
N GLN A 49 19.08 17.51 1.14
CA GLN A 49 20.53 17.57 0.87
C GLN A 49 21.37 17.94 2.09
N SER A 50 20.80 18.67 3.06
CA SER A 50 21.52 19.09 4.28
C SER A 50 21.91 17.93 5.20
N TYR A 51 21.28 16.75 5.05
CA TYR A 51 21.65 15.53 5.82
C TYR A 51 23.04 15.00 5.45
N ASN A 52 23.55 15.33 4.27
CA ASN A 52 24.89 14.93 3.81
C ASN A 52 25.17 13.42 4.03
N ASP A 53 24.16 12.57 3.77
CA ASP A 53 24.21 11.12 3.90
C ASP A 53 24.05 10.48 2.51
N ASP A 54 25.08 9.75 2.05
CA ASP A 54 25.11 9.11 0.73
C ASP A 54 23.98 8.11 0.48
N ARG A 55 23.31 7.65 1.54
CA ARG A 55 22.15 6.78 1.47
C ARG A 55 20.88 7.53 1.08
N ILE A 56 20.83 8.85 1.22
CA ILE A 56 19.69 9.71 0.89
C ILE A 56 19.92 10.32 -0.49
N ARG A 57 19.07 9.98 -1.45
CA ARG A 57 19.15 10.48 -2.83
C ARG A 57 17.89 11.23 -3.20
N VAL A 58 18.07 12.40 -3.82
CA VAL A 58 16.96 13.24 -4.28
C VAL A 58 16.81 13.14 -5.78
N TYR A 59 15.59 12.91 -6.23
CA TYR A 59 15.16 12.93 -7.62
C TYR A 59 13.99 13.89 -7.75
N SER A 60 14.22 15.04 -8.38
CA SER A 60 13.21 16.08 -8.56
C SER A 60 12.79 16.18 -10.01
N GLU A 61 11.53 15.92 -10.26
CA GLU A 61 10.88 16.05 -11.55
C GLU A 61 9.35 16.13 -11.37
N PRO A 62 8.61 16.83 -12.23
CA PRO A 62 7.15 16.87 -12.14
C PRO A 62 6.52 15.46 -12.12
N ASP A 63 5.48 15.30 -11.32
CA ASP A 63 4.71 14.05 -11.24
C ASP A 63 3.20 14.29 -11.33
N ASN A 64 2.44 13.19 -11.44
CA ASN A 64 0.99 13.18 -11.46
C ASN A 64 0.41 12.73 -10.10
N GLY A 65 1.03 13.14 -9.01
CA GLY A 65 0.64 12.81 -7.64
C GLY A 65 1.45 11.69 -6.98
N ILE A 66 1.12 11.42 -5.72
CA ILE A 66 1.89 10.57 -4.81
C ILE A 66 2.23 9.19 -5.40
N TYR A 67 1.28 8.53 -6.07
CA TYR A 67 1.51 7.19 -6.64
C TYR A 67 2.37 7.21 -7.91
N ASP A 68 2.43 8.32 -8.65
CA ASP A 68 3.39 8.47 -9.74
C ASP A 68 4.81 8.62 -9.18
N ALA A 69 4.98 9.44 -8.15
CA ALA A 69 6.24 9.55 -7.42
C ALA A 69 6.68 8.18 -6.84
N MET A 70 5.77 7.45 -6.17
CA MET A 70 6.05 6.09 -5.67
C MET A 70 6.45 5.13 -6.79
N ASN A 71 5.77 5.16 -7.94
CA ASN A 71 6.09 4.33 -9.11
C ASN A 71 7.48 4.63 -9.67
N LYS A 72 7.86 5.90 -9.72
CA LYS A 72 9.22 6.32 -10.11
C LYS A 72 10.25 5.80 -9.10
N GLY A 73 9.93 5.86 -7.80
CA GLY A 73 10.75 5.32 -6.72
C GLY A 73 10.95 3.81 -6.84
N ILE A 74 9.89 3.03 -7.09
CA ILE A 74 9.99 1.57 -7.32
C ILE A 74 10.99 1.25 -8.44
N LYS A 75 10.95 2.00 -9.55
CA LYS A 75 11.85 1.80 -10.69
C LYS A 75 13.31 2.11 -10.38
N LYS A 76 13.58 3.01 -9.43
CA LYS A 76 14.93 3.43 -9.02
C LYS A 76 15.48 2.60 -7.85
N ALA A 77 14.62 1.93 -7.11
CA ALA A 77 14.95 1.17 -5.91
C ALA A 77 15.88 -0.01 -6.19
N LYS A 78 16.90 -0.18 -5.33
CA LYS A 78 17.89 -1.26 -5.39
C LYS A 78 17.71 -2.30 -4.28
N GLY A 79 16.94 -1.96 -3.25
CA GLY A 79 16.66 -2.83 -2.11
C GLY A 79 15.89 -4.09 -2.48
N GLU A 80 16.08 -5.14 -1.72
CA GLU A 80 15.26 -6.35 -1.77
C GLU A 80 13.83 -6.05 -1.33
N TRP A 81 13.70 -5.15 -0.35
CA TRP A 81 12.46 -4.66 0.21
C TRP A 81 12.20 -3.21 -0.16
N LEU A 82 10.93 -2.87 -0.26
CA LEU A 82 10.42 -1.50 -0.46
C LEU A 82 9.58 -1.10 0.75
N TYR A 83 9.77 0.12 1.18
CA TYR A 83 8.94 0.78 2.18
C TYR A 83 8.56 2.18 1.67
N PHE A 84 7.30 2.57 1.89
CA PHE A 84 6.80 3.87 1.48
C PHE A 84 6.46 4.67 2.72
N LEU A 85 7.08 5.84 2.88
CA LEU A 85 6.85 6.75 4.00
C LEU A 85 6.38 8.10 3.46
N GLY A 86 5.31 8.65 4.01
CA GLY A 86 4.91 10.02 3.70
C GLY A 86 5.97 11.02 4.16
N SER A 87 6.07 12.15 3.47
CA SER A 87 7.02 13.21 3.85
C SER A 87 6.70 13.86 5.20
N ASP A 88 5.47 13.72 5.68
CA ASP A 88 4.94 14.21 6.96
C ASP A 88 4.84 13.11 8.03
N ASP A 89 5.16 11.86 7.69
CA ASP A 89 5.16 10.71 8.59
C ASP A 89 6.57 10.42 9.14
N TYR A 90 6.68 9.61 10.20
CA TYR A 90 7.96 9.22 10.80
C TYR A 90 7.87 7.88 11.50
N LEU A 91 9.00 7.16 11.59
CA LEU A 91 9.09 5.90 12.33
C LEU A 91 9.05 6.17 13.85
N LEU A 92 8.36 5.30 14.59
CA LEU A 92 8.07 5.52 16.00
C LEU A 92 9.19 5.14 16.96
N ALA A 93 10.07 4.21 16.57
CA ALA A 93 11.18 3.77 17.40
C ALA A 93 12.44 3.50 16.55
N PRO A 94 13.65 3.57 17.16
CA PRO A 94 14.90 3.42 16.42
C PRO A 94 15.18 1.99 15.94
N ASP A 95 14.45 1.00 16.35
CA ASP A 95 14.60 -0.42 16.00
C ASP A 95 13.44 -0.97 15.15
N VAL A 96 12.54 -0.11 14.67
CA VAL A 96 11.39 -0.50 13.84
C VAL A 96 11.83 -1.28 12.61
N LEU A 97 12.87 -0.82 11.90
CA LEU A 97 13.34 -1.49 10.69
C LEU A 97 13.93 -2.87 10.99
N ASP A 98 14.64 -3.03 12.10
CA ASP A 98 15.13 -4.34 12.54
C ASP A 98 13.96 -5.28 12.83
N GLN A 99 12.99 -4.84 13.63
CA GLN A 99 11.82 -5.63 13.99
C GLN A 99 11.00 -6.05 12.76
N MET A 100 10.85 -5.17 11.77
CA MET A 100 10.04 -5.44 10.56
C MET A 100 10.76 -6.31 9.53
N LEU A 101 12.10 -6.32 9.50
CA LEU A 101 12.89 -7.04 8.49
C LEU A 101 13.62 -8.27 9.01
N GLU A 102 13.47 -8.59 10.31
CA GLU A 102 14.00 -9.81 10.90
C GLU A 102 13.33 -11.05 10.27
N ASP A 103 14.10 -12.09 9.99
CA ASP A 103 13.62 -13.39 9.48
C ASP A 103 12.47 -13.33 8.46
N THR A 104 12.70 -12.61 7.37
CA THR A 104 11.74 -12.44 6.27
C THR A 104 11.90 -13.46 5.15
N LYS A 105 12.56 -14.63 5.41
CA LYS A 105 12.76 -15.65 4.39
C LYS A 105 11.41 -16.23 3.93
N GLY A 106 11.15 -16.19 2.63
CA GLY A 106 9.92 -16.73 2.04
C GLY A 106 8.68 -15.85 2.24
N ILE A 107 8.83 -14.67 2.84
CA ILE A 107 7.74 -13.71 3.02
C ILE A 107 7.80 -12.68 1.89
N ASP A 108 6.65 -12.27 1.37
CA ASP A 108 6.51 -11.31 0.27
C ASP A 108 6.05 -9.93 0.75
N MET A 109 5.34 -9.88 1.88
CA MET A 109 4.87 -8.65 2.50
C MET A 109 4.86 -8.81 4.02
N VAL A 110 5.53 -7.88 4.72
CA VAL A 110 5.44 -7.76 6.18
C VAL A 110 4.67 -6.49 6.50
N TYR A 111 3.76 -6.55 7.45
CA TYR A 111 2.98 -5.39 7.84
C TYR A 111 2.75 -5.36 9.35
N GLY A 112 2.63 -4.14 9.87
CA GLY A 112 2.38 -3.87 11.28
C GLY A 112 1.18 -2.95 11.47
N ASP A 113 1.24 -2.17 12.53
CA ASP A 113 0.27 -1.16 12.91
C ASP A 113 0.81 0.26 12.66
N VAL A 114 -0.03 1.26 12.76
CA VAL A 114 0.35 2.68 12.76
C VAL A 114 -0.12 3.33 14.06
N GLU A 115 0.48 4.46 14.40
CA GLU A 115 -0.10 5.39 15.36
C GLU A 115 -0.77 6.53 14.58
N ALA A 116 -2.09 6.67 14.75
CA ALA A 116 -2.85 7.68 14.02
C ALA A 116 -4.02 8.16 14.87
N THR A 117 -3.91 9.36 15.42
CA THR A 117 -4.94 9.95 16.31
C THR A 117 -6.24 10.31 15.61
N HIS A 118 -6.20 10.39 14.27
CA HIS A 118 -7.33 10.78 13.41
C HIS A 118 -8.01 9.59 12.72
N LEU A 119 -7.47 8.37 12.86
CA LEU A 119 -8.09 7.16 12.30
C LEU A 119 -8.89 6.43 13.38
N PRO A 120 -10.00 5.78 13.01
CA PRO A 120 -10.81 5.00 13.94
C PRO A 120 -10.11 3.71 14.42
N VAL A 121 -9.05 3.28 13.73
CA VAL A 121 -8.30 2.06 14.02
C VAL A 121 -6.81 2.34 13.84
N ASP A 122 -6.04 2.17 14.90
CA ASP A 122 -4.58 2.26 14.93
C ASP A 122 -3.89 0.89 15.06
N HIS A 123 -4.67 -0.14 15.40
CA HIS A 123 -4.25 -1.53 15.49
C HIS A 123 -5.01 -2.38 14.47
N TYR A 124 -4.31 -2.87 13.46
CA TYR A 124 -4.92 -3.60 12.36
C TYR A 124 -5.10 -5.10 12.62
N GLY A 125 -4.20 -5.72 13.38
CA GLY A 125 -4.15 -7.16 13.55
C GLY A 125 -3.90 -7.91 12.25
N GLU A 126 -4.11 -9.21 12.24
CA GLU A 126 -4.01 -10.03 11.04
C GLU A 126 -5.05 -9.63 9.98
N TRP A 127 -4.65 -9.67 8.72
CA TRP A 127 -5.55 -9.43 7.61
C TRP A 127 -6.41 -10.64 7.35
N SER A 128 -7.73 -10.43 7.27
CA SER A 128 -8.71 -11.47 7.04
C SER A 128 -9.68 -11.12 5.91
N VAL A 129 -10.48 -12.09 5.51
CA VAL A 129 -11.54 -11.89 4.51
C VAL A 129 -12.57 -10.85 4.97
N GLU A 130 -12.84 -10.79 6.27
CA GLU A 130 -13.77 -9.83 6.88
C GLU A 130 -13.26 -8.40 6.80
N THR A 131 -11.94 -8.22 6.91
CA THR A 131 -11.28 -6.92 6.88
C THR A 131 -10.82 -6.49 5.48
N LEU A 132 -11.12 -7.28 4.46
CA LEU A 132 -10.68 -7.07 3.06
C LEU A 132 -11.07 -5.70 2.49
N CYS A 133 -12.22 -5.16 2.90
CA CYS A 133 -12.71 -3.87 2.42
C CYS A 133 -12.08 -2.65 3.13
N TYR A 134 -11.24 -2.90 4.14
CA TYR A 134 -10.54 -1.84 4.86
C TYR A 134 -9.08 -1.80 4.41
N ASN A 135 -8.63 -0.61 4.02
CA ASN A 135 -7.23 -0.43 3.65
C ASN A 135 -6.33 -0.52 4.89
N ARG A 136 -5.09 -0.86 4.65
CA ARG A 136 -4.00 -0.70 5.60
C ARG A 136 -3.09 0.40 5.11
N CYS A 137 -2.76 1.32 5.99
CA CYS A 137 -1.86 2.42 5.64
C CYS A 137 -0.54 1.86 5.08
N HIS A 138 -0.09 2.38 3.96
CA HIS A 138 1.16 1.96 3.35
C HIS A 138 2.37 2.19 4.28
N GLN A 139 2.27 3.13 5.23
CA GLN A 139 3.28 3.39 6.25
C GLN A 139 3.46 2.24 7.26
N ALA A 140 2.55 1.25 7.27
CA ALA A 140 2.70 0.05 8.08
C ALA A 140 3.24 -1.15 7.28
N ILE A 141 3.55 -1.02 5.98
CA ILE A 141 3.75 -2.15 5.08
C ILE A 141 5.13 -2.11 4.41
N PHE A 142 5.81 -3.25 4.46
CA PHE A 142 7.05 -3.53 3.73
C PHE A 142 6.76 -4.58 2.66
N TYR A 143 7.11 -4.28 1.42
CA TYR A 143 6.89 -5.15 0.27
C TYR A 143 8.21 -5.73 -0.22
N ARG A 144 8.28 -7.02 -0.49
CA ARG A 144 9.39 -7.56 -1.29
C ARG A 144 9.31 -6.95 -2.69
N ARG A 145 10.39 -6.33 -3.18
CA ARG A 145 10.37 -5.57 -4.44
C ARG A 145 9.85 -6.40 -5.62
N SER A 146 10.18 -7.70 -5.66
CA SER A 146 9.73 -8.61 -6.72
C SER A 146 8.21 -8.80 -6.82
N VAL A 147 7.43 -8.42 -5.81
CA VAL A 147 5.97 -8.50 -5.94
C VAL A 147 5.45 -7.52 -6.97
N PHE A 148 6.10 -6.36 -7.14
CA PHE A 148 5.71 -5.37 -8.15
C PHE A 148 5.98 -5.85 -9.59
N ASP A 149 6.93 -6.76 -9.80
CA ASP A 149 7.13 -7.44 -11.09
C ASP A 149 5.92 -8.34 -11.43
N GLN A 150 5.26 -8.90 -10.41
CA GLN A 150 4.14 -9.82 -10.57
C GLN A 150 2.78 -9.11 -10.66
N ILE A 151 2.59 -8.04 -9.88
CA ILE A 151 1.29 -7.36 -9.78
C ILE A 151 1.26 -6.03 -10.51
N GLY A 152 2.41 -5.50 -10.96
CA GLY A 152 2.53 -4.18 -11.58
C GLY A 152 2.58 -3.04 -10.56
N LEU A 153 2.67 -1.85 -11.08
CA LEU A 153 2.80 -0.61 -10.33
C LEU A 153 1.44 -0.09 -9.80
N TYR A 154 1.47 0.95 -9.00
CA TYR A 154 0.27 1.66 -8.52
C TYR A 154 -0.52 2.24 -9.71
N PRO A 155 -1.82 1.93 -9.85
CA PRO A 155 -2.64 2.49 -10.93
C PRO A 155 -3.00 3.95 -10.66
N LEU A 156 -2.59 4.86 -11.54
CA LEU A 156 -2.80 6.31 -11.37
C LEU A 156 -4.27 6.74 -11.48
N LYS A 157 -5.16 5.84 -11.91
CA LYS A 157 -6.60 6.10 -11.94
C LYS A 157 -7.24 6.15 -10.54
N TYR A 158 -6.54 5.69 -9.50
CA TYR A 158 -6.96 5.74 -8.11
C TYR A 158 -6.03 6.70 -7.35
N PRO A 159 -6.36 7.99 -7.29
CA PRO A 159 -5.43 8.99 -6.75
C PRO A 159 -5.20 8.87 -5.24
N ILE A 160 -6.09 8.15 -4.51
CA ILE A 160 -6.00 8.01 -3.04
C ILE A 160 -5.89 6.54 -2.60
N CYS A 161 -6.53 5.61 -3.31
CA CYS A 161 -6.64 4.22 -2.90
C CYS A 161 -5.84 3.24 -3.79
N ALA A 162 -4.79 3.69 -4.51
CA ALA A 162 -3.99 2.79 -5.31
C ALA A 162 -3.17 1.79 -4.46
N ASP A 163 -2.82 2.15 -3.23
CA ASP A 163 -2.22 1.23 -2.24
C ASP A 163 -3.22 0.14 -1.83
N HIS A 164 -4.48 0.49 -1.58
CA HIS A 164 -5.53 -0.50 -1.30
C HIS A 164 -5.71 -1.46 -2.49
N TYR A 165 -5.66 -0.96 -3.73
CA TYR A 165 -5.67 -1.82 -4.92
C TYR A 165 -4.52 -2.82 -4.95
N ILE A 166 -3.29 -2.39 -4.65
CA ILE A 166 -2.12 -3.27 -4.56
C ILE A 166 -2.30 -4.30 -3.44
N ASN A 167 -2.70 -3.84 -2.27
CA ASN A 167 -2.91 -4.67 -1.09
C ASN A 167 -3.98 -5.75 -1.33
N LEU A 168 -5.12 -5.41 -1.94
CA LEU A 168 -6.13 -6.38 -2.36
C LEU A 168 -5.58 -7.45 -3.30
N ARG A 169 -4.77 -7.05 -4.27
CA ARG A 169 -4.18 -7.99 -5.23
C ARG A 169 -3.18 -8.94 -4.59
N LEU A 170 -2.42 -8.48 -3.60
CA LEU A 170 -1.50 -9.33 -2.85
C LEU A 170 -2.26 -10.31 -1.96
N PHE A 171 -3.21 -9.81 -1.18
CA PHE A 171 -4.03 -10.65 -0.29
C PHE A 171 -4.81 -11.74 -1.03
N LEU A 172 -5.33 -11.43 -2.23
CA LEU A 172 -6.14 -12.35 -3.02
C LEU A 172 -5.33 -13.35 -3.86
N ARG A 173 -3.99 -13.36 -3.76
CA ARG A 173 -3.12 -14.32 -4.46
C ARG A 173 -2.74 -15.50 -3.57
N LYS A 174 -2.77 -16.72 -4.15
CA LYS A 174 -2.42 -17.96 -3.43
C LYS A 174 -0.93 -18.11 -3.10
N ASN A 175 -0.08 -17.51 -3.92
CA ASN A 175 1.38 -17.71 -3.86
C ASN A 175 2.10 -16.46 -3.33
N ILE A 176 1.42 -15.68 -2.51
CA ILE A 176 1.98 -14.51 -1.82
C ILE A 176 1.86 -14.76 -0.32
N TYR A 177 2.97 -14.65 0.38
CA TYR A 177 3.05 -14.89 1.82
C TYR A 177 3.09 -13.55 2.56
N LEU A 178 2.06 -13.33 3.37
CA LEU A 178 1.89 -12.12 4.16
C LEU A 178 2.18 -12.44 5.62
N GLN A 179 2.91 -11.57 6.32
CA GLN A 179 3.19 -11.71 7.74
C GLN A 179 2.79 -10.45 8.50
N TYR A 180 1.92 -10.59 9.48
CA TYR A 180 1.64 -9.55 10.45
C TYR A 180 2.67 -9.57 11.57
N ARG A 181 3.09 -8.38 12.00
CA ARG A 181 3.91 -8.16 13.20
C ARG A 181 3.23 -7.12 14.09
N PRO A 182 3.05 -7.38 15.39
CA PRO A 182 2.41 -6.44 16.32
C PRO A 182 3.37 -5.29 16.68
N VAL A 183 3.85 -4.58 15.67
CA VAL A 183 4.78 -3.45 15.78
C VAL A 183 4.08 -2.21 15.27
N LYS A 184 4.04 -1.14 16.07
CA LYS A 184 3.66 0.18 15.61
C LYS A 184 4.81 0.77 14.81
N VAL A 185 4.67 0.80 13.49
CA VAL A 185 5.75 1.13 12.55
C VAL A 185 5.97 2.63 12.48
N ALA A 186 4.91 3.38 12.19
CA ALA A 186 5.00 4.81 11.92
C ALA A 186 3.85 5.59 12.55
N CYS A 187 4.09 6.85 12.81
CA CYS A 187 3.04 7.82 13.07
C CYS A 187 2.49 8.30 11.72
N HIS A 188 1.20 8.12 11.52
CA HIS A 188 0.47 8.65 10.36
C HIS A 188 -0.10 10.02 10.71
N SER A 189 0.41 11.05 10.08
CA SER A 189 0.07 12.44 10.36
C SER A 189 -1.32 12.80 9.82
N ALA A 190 -2.03 13.67 10.53
CA ALA A 190 -3.28 14.24 10.03
C ALA A 190 -3.00 15.30 8.96
N GLY A 191 -3.78 15.29 7.86
CA GLY A 191 -3.69 16.35 6.82
C GLY A 191 -3.24 15.89 5.44
N GLY A 192 -2.88 14.61 5.27
CA GLY A 192 -2.61 14.03 3.95
C GLY A 192 -3.87 13.93 3.07
N ALA A 193 -3.71 13.74 1.76
CA ALA A 193 -4.80 13.67 0.78
C ALA A 193 -5.87 12.61 1.16
N SER A 194 -5.46 11.50 1.77
CA SER A 194 -6.36 10.42 2.20
C SER A 194 -7.30 10.78 3.36
N SER A 195 -7.02 11.87 4.09
CA SER A 195 -7.86 12.33 5.20
C SER A 195 -9.00 13.26 4.77
N THR A 196 -8.93 13.82 3.56
CA THR A 196 -9.85 14.89 3.10
C THR A 196 -10.74 14.50 1.93
N GLU A 197 -10.39 13.47 1.18
CA GLU A 197 -11.08 13.11 -0.06
C GLU A 197 -11.42 11.61 -0.13
N ASN A 198 -12.49 11.29 -0.88
CA ASN A 198 -12.88 9.92 -1.16
C ASN A 198 -12.50 9.52 -2.60
N ASP A 199 -11.88 8.37 -2.79
CA ASP A 199 -11.58 7.81 -4.10
C ASP A 199 -12.81 7.07 -4.68
N MET A 200 -13.75 7.83 -5.22
CA MET A 200 -14.97 7.27 -5.81
C MET A 200 -14.67 6.29 -6.97
N ALA A 201 -13.57 6.50 -7.70
CA ALA A 201 -13.16 5.61 -8.78
C ALA A 201 -12.81 4.21 -8.22
N PHE A 202 -12.06 4.18 -7.11
CA PHE A 202 -11.70 2.92 -6.44
C PHE A 202 -12.93 2.24 -5.81
N TYR A 203 -13.74 2.96 -5.05
CA TYR A 203 -14.91 2.38 -4.38
C TYR A 203 -15.95 1.82 -5.37
N ASN A 204 -16.13 2.46 -6.52
CA ASN A 204 -16.96 1.96 -7.60
C ASN A 204 -16.40 0.69 -8.26
N ASP A 205 -15.09 0.48 -8.20
CA ASP A 205 -14.43 -0.70 -8.77
C ASP A 205 -14.21 -1.83 -7.75
N MET A 206 -14.20 -1.54 -6.46
CA MET A 206 -13.72 -2.44 -5.40
C MET A 206 -14.40 -3.82 -5.43
N ASP A 207 -15.72 -3.88 -5.50
CA ASP A 207 -16.44 -5.17 -5.52
C ASP A 207 -16.08 -5.99 -6.77
N ARG A 208 -15.88 -5.34 -7.93
CA ARG A 208 -15.43 -6.00 -9.17
C ARG A 208 -13.99 -6.52 -9.05
N LEU A 209 -13.11 -5.75 -8.41
CA LEU A 209 -11.73 -6.16 -8.15
C LEU A 209 -11.68 -7.38 -7.22
N ILE A 210 -12.47 -7.37 -6.14
CA ILE A 210 -12.57 -8.50 -5.21
C ILE A 210 -13.06 -9.76 -5.94
N VAL A 211 -14.09 -9.66 -6.77
CA VAL A 211 -14.57 -10.79 -7.57
C VAL A 211 -13.49 -11.26 -8.56
N ARG A 212 -12.87 -10.33 -9.28
CA ARG A 212 -11.87 -10.66 -10.30
C ARG A 212 -10.64 -11.37 -9.74
N TYR A 213 -10.07 -10.86 -8.64
CA TYR A 213 -8.84 -11.39 -8.08
C TYR A 213 -9.07 -12.49 -7.04
N GLY A 214 -10.25 -12.48 -6.37
CA GLY A 214 -10.61 -13.46 -5.35
C GLY A 214 -11.28 -14.73 -5.84
N LEU A 215 -11.52 -14.88 -7.15
CA LEU A 215 -12.30 -15.99 -7.73
C LEU A 215 -11.83 -17.37 -7.29
N PHE A 216 -10.52 -17.56 -7.12
CA PHE A 216 -9.92 -18.85 -6.75
C PHE A 216 -9.41 -18.91 -5.30
N THR A 217 -9.52 -17.82 -4.54
CA THR A 217 -8.97 -17.70 -3.19
C THR A 217 -10.04 -17.48 -2.13
N LEU A 218 -11.09 -16.74 -2.46
CA LEU A 218 -12.15 -16.40 -1.51
C LEU A 218 -13.21 -17.50 -1.36
N PRO A 219 -13.84 -17.62 -0.18
CA PRO A 219 -15.02 -18.44 0.03
C PRO A 219 -16.17 -18.05 -0.92
N LYS A 220 -16.93 -19.03 -1.36
CA LYS A 220 -18.03 -18.81 -2.33
C LYS A 220 -19.08 -17.81 -1.85
N TYR A 221 -19.41 -17.82 -0.55
CA TYR A 221 -20.37 -16.85 0.00
C TYR A 221 -19.88 -15.41 -0.10
N THR A 222 -18.56 -15.17 0.13
CA THR A 222 -17.93 -13.86 -0.01
C THR A 222 -17.98 -13.41 -1.47
N LEU A 223 -17.57 -14.27 -2.40
CA LEU A 223 -17.66 -13.99 -3.84
C LEU A 223 -19.08 -13.66 -4.28
N LYS A 224 -20.08 -14.41 -3.80
CA LYS A 224 -21.49 -14.16 -4.10
C LYS A 224 -21.94 -12.78 -3.60
N LYS A 225 -21.56 -12.40 -2.38
CA LYS A 225 -21.86 -11.10 -1.79
C LYS A 225 -21.29 -9.96 -2.65
N HIS A 226 -19.99 -10.03 -2.99
CA HIS A 226 -19.35 -9.00 -3.81
C HIS A 226 -19.83 -9.00 -5.27
N CYS A 227 -20.16 -10.16 -5.85
CA CYS A 227 -20.77 -10.25 -7.17
C CYS A 227 -22.15 -9.55 -7.21
N GLN A 228 -22.97 -9.68 -6.17
CA GLN A 228 -24.26 -8.99 -6.07
C GLN A 228 -24.07 -7.47 -5.98
N LYS A 229 -23.14 -7.01 -5.14
CA LYS A 229 -22.81 -5.57 -5.02
C LYS A 229 -22.28 -5.01 -6.34
N ALA A 230 -21.34 -5.71 -7.00
CA ALA A 230 -20.79 -5.29 -8.28
C ALA A 230 -21.86 -5.19 -9.40
N LEU A 231 -22.86 -6.07 -9.39
CA LEU A 231 -23.99 -6.01 -10.33
C LEU A 231 -24.91 -4.79 -10.11
N ALA A 232 -24.96 -4.28 -8.88
CA ALA A 232 -25.74 -3.09 -8.54
C ALA A 232 -25.02 -1.78 -8.94
N GLN A 233 -23.71 -1.84 -9.21
CA GLN A 233 -22.89 -0.70 -9.61
C GLN A 233 -22.95 -0.48 -11.13
N HIS A 234 -22.41 0.66 -11.60
CA HIS A 234 -22.28 0.96 -13.03
C HIS A 234 -21.28 -0.01 -13.69
N CYS A 235 -21.82 -0.99 -14.44
CA CYS A 235 -21.03 -1.98 -15.19
C CYS A 235 -21.27 -1.82 -16.69
N THR A 236 -20.23 -1.99 -17.50
CA THR A 236 -20.39 -2.17 -18.96
C THR A 236 -21.18 -3.46 -19.25
N ARG A 237 -21.84 -3.55 -20.42
CA ARG A 237 -22.60 -4.77 -20.81
C ARG A 237 -21.78 -6.06 -20.69
N PRO A 238 -20.53 -6.15 -21.19
CA PRO A 238 -19.71 -7.36 -21.04
C PRO A 238 -19.41 -7.72 -19.58
N GLN A 239 -19.08 -6.72 -18.74
CA GLN A 239 -18.81 -6.92 -17.32
C GLN A 239 -20.05 -7.46 -16.59
N ARG A 240 -21.21 -6.86 -16.87
CA ARG A 240 -22.49 -7.28 -16.28
C ARG A 240 -22.84 -8.72 -16.66
N MET A 241 -22.66 -9.07 -17.92
CA MET A 241 -22.90 -10.45 -18.39
C MET A 241 -21.99 -11.46 -17.70
N LEU A 242 -20.69 -11.17 -17.59
CA LEU A 242 -19.73 -12.04 -16.89
C LEU A 242 -20.09 -12.22 -15.41
N LEU A 243 -20.44 -11.14 -14.71
CA LEU A 243 -20.87 -11.19 -13.30
C LEU A 243 -22.18 -11.98 -13.12
N MET A 244 -23.12 -11.86 -14.06
CA MET A 244 -24.37 -12.64 -14.04
C MET A 244 -24.10 -14.14 -14.22
N LEU A 245 -23.25 -14.52 -15.17
CA LEU A 245 -22.82 -15.90 -15.39
C LEU A 245 -22.13 -16.48 -14.16
N LEU A 246 -21.21 -15.73 -13.56
CA LEU A 246 -20.51 -16.10 -12.34
C LEU A 246 -21.49 -16.30 -11.17
N ARG A 247 -22.42 -15.36 -10.99
CA ARG A 247 -23.46 -15.47 -9.94
C ARG A 247 -24.31 -16.71 -10.12
N THR A 248 -24.73 -17.02 -11.35
CA THR A 248 -25.50 -18.24 -11.68
C THR A 248 -24.68 -19.46 -11.36
N TRP A 249 -23.43 -19.52 -11.77
CA TRP A 249 -22.53 -20.63 -11.47
C TRP A 249 -22.33 -20.83 -9.95
N LEU A 250 -22.10 -19.75 -9.19
CA LEU A 250 -21.98 -19.80 -7.72
C LEU A 250 -23.27 -20.31 -7.04
N ASN A 251 -24.44 -20.00 -7.59
CA ASN A 251 -25.72 -20.50 -7.08
C ASN A 251 -25.91 -22.00 -7.36
N MET A 252 -25.59 -22.49 -8.57
CA MET A 252 -25.73 -23.94 -8.94
C MET A 252 -24.87 -24.84 -8.05
N ILE A 253 -23.62 -24.42 -7.74
CA ILE A 253 -22.73 -25.23 -6.90
C ILE A 253 -23.19 -25.28 -5.43
N THR A 254 -24.00 -24.32 -4.98
CA THR A 254 -24.53 -24.30 -3.61
C THR A 254 -25.70 -25.34 -3.46
N VAL A 255 -26.44 -25.64 -4.54
CA VAL A 255 -27.56 -26.56 -4.54
C VAL A 255 -27.09 -28.03 -4.52
N GLN A 256 -25.94 -28.35 -5.12
CA GLN A 256 -25.42 -29.74 -5.17
C GLN A 256 -24.83 -30.27 -3.85
N ARG A 257 -24.75 -29.49 -2.78
CA ARG A 257 -24.25 -29.89 -1.45
C ARG A 257 -25.36 -30.13 -0.42
N VAL A 258 -26.63 -30.06 -0.81
CA VAL A 258 -27.81 -30.26 0.06
C VAL A 258 -28.57 -31.52 -0.31
N GLN A 259 -28.02 -32.39 -1.18
CA GLN A 259 -28.56 -33.75 -1.46
C GLN A 259 -27.66 -34.84 -0.90
#